data_eea5bccc4b43f0c9784ee7db08615c88
#
_entry.id   eea5bccc4b43f0c9784ee7db08615c88
#
_cell.length_a   1.000
_cell.length_b   1.000
_cell.length_c   1.000
_cell.angle_alpha   90.00
_cell.angle_beta   90.00
_cell.angle_gamma   90.00
#
_symmetry.space_group_name_H-M   'P 1'
#
loop_
_entity.id
_entity.type
_entity.pdbx_description
1 polymer ?
#
loop_
_entity_poly.entity_id
_entity_poly.type
_entity_poly.pdbx_seq_one_letter_code
_entity_poly.pdbx_strand_id
1 'polypeptide(L)'
;NKDEGLRPQHIETHGDHIQKKMREIYAAYQDACDRSGLVDFAELLLRAHELWAKNPDVLAHYQRRFRAVLVDEFQDTNNIQYAWLRMLCSGDTNNIMIVGDDDQSIYGWRGANVDNIQHFLKDFDNPTTVRLEQNYRSTGNILKAANTVIDNNTGRLGKELWTEDGQGELISVYAGFNELDEARFIVSKIKDWLHQGNALKDTAILYRNNAQSRVLEEALLHEGIAYRIYGGLRFFERQEIKDALGYLRMINHPHDDAAFERVVNTPSRGIGEKTLSQVRETARAHNCSMWQASQLLINEKALKGRALNAMQSFALLISELEQATTEAPLEEQADVAIRQSGLYAMYQAERGEKAQARLENLEELVTACKQFIVPEEAEEMTPLSAFLAHASLEAGEQQADKDQDAVQMMTIHTAKGLEFPLVFMAGVEEGMFPSQMTNDEPGRMEEERRLCYVGMTRAMQKLYITYAESRRLYGQDKYHTASRFIKEIPADCVEEVRLRTTISRPVHNRFSQATSHASFEDTGFQLGQRVVHRKFGEGIVLNYEGSGEHARVQVNFDEFGTKWLVLAYAKLEQA
;
A
#
# COMPACT_ATOMS: atom_id res chain seq x y z
N ASN A 1 -0.81 25.06 -3.88
CA ASN A 1 -0.71 26.51 -4.10
C ASN A 1 0.74 27.02 -4.22
N LYS A 2 1.67 26.67 -3.26
CA LYS A 2 3.09 27.08 -3.39
C LYS A 2 3.75 26.47 -4.62
N ASP A 3 3.51 25.22 -4.91
CA ASP A 3 4.01 24.50 -6.09
C ASP A 3 3.47 25.06 -7.41
N GLU A 4 2.36 25.83 -7.34
CA GLU A 4 1.77 26.59 -8.44
C GLU A 4 2.30 28.04 -8.50
N GLY A 5 3.20 28.42 -7.61
CA GLY A 5 3.75 29.76 -7.53
C GLY A 5 2.84 30.79 -6.83
N LEU A 6 1.79 30.34 -6.12
CA LEU A 6 0.77 31.23 -5.58
C LEU A 6 1.03 31.55 -4.11
N ARG A 7 1.06 32.84 -3.78
CA ARG A 7 0.98 33.37 -2.41
C ARG A 7 -0.47 33.50 -1.96
N PRO A 8 -0.76 33.54 -0.63
CA PRO A 8 -2.14 33.65 -0.12
C PRO A 8 -2.92 34.81 -0.75
N GLN A 9 -2.27 35.95 -0.96
CA GLN A 9 -2.91 37.14 -1.57
C GLN A 9 -3.25 37.00 -3.05
N HIS A 10 -2.64 36.04 -3.75
CA HIS A 10 -2.88 35.81 -5.19
C HIS A 10 -3.94 34.73 -5.46
N ILE A 11 -4.49 34.12 -4.41
CA ILE A 11 -5.52 33.07 -4.55
C ILE A 11 -6.89 33.71 -4.68
N GLU A 12 -7.49 33.56 -5.84
CA GLU A 12 -8.87 33.96 -6.08
C GLU A 12 -9.84 32.91 -5.48
N THR A 13 -10.82 33.36 -4.74
CA THR A 13 -11.73 32.45 -4.03
C THR A 13 -13.12 32.33 -4.67
N HIS A 14 -13.39 33.08 -5.75
CA HIS A 14 -14.65 33.09 -6.53
C HIS A 14 -15.95 32.95 -5.70
N GLY A 15 -15.91 33.41 -4.43
CA GLY A 15 -17.05 33.32 -3.51
C GLY A 15 -17.16 31.97 -2.76
N ASP A 16 -16.31 31.00 -3.02
CA ASP A 16 -16.29 29.73 -2.31
C ASP A 16 -15.76 29.91 -0.88
N HIS A 17 -16.60 29.57 0.09
CA HIS A 17 -16.28 29.68 1.51
C HIS A 17 -15.11 28.77 1.93
N ILE A 18 -15.00 27.58 1.33
CA ILE A 18 -13.93 26.62 1.62
C ILE A 18 -12.59 27.18 1.12
N GLN A 19 -12.55 27.66 -0.12
CA GLN A 19 -11.34 28.27 -0.69
C GLN A 19 -10.90 29.52 0.09
N LYS A 20 -11.87 30.35 0.53
CA LYS A 20 -11.59 31.49 1.38
C LYS A 20 -10.95 31.06 2.69
N LYS A 21 -11.49 30.01 3.34
CA LYS A 21 -10.96 29.48 4.58
C LYS A 21 -9.56 28.87 4.40
N MET A 22 -9.33 28.16 3.31
CA MET A 22 -8.02 27.61 2.96
C MET A 22 -6.97 28.69 2.73
N ARG A 23 -7.35 29.80 2.08
CA ARG A 23 -6.48 30.98 1.92
C ARG A 23 -6.11 31.62 3.26
N GLU A 24 -7.06 31.76 4.19
CA GLU A 24 -6.82 32.28 5.53
C GLU A 24 -5.87 31.37 6.32
N ILE A 25 -6.05 30.04 6.24
CA ILE A 25 -5.15 29.06 6.88
C ILE A 25 -3.75 29.15 6.29
N TYR A 26 -3.64 29.24 4.97
CA TYR A 26 -2.33 29.37 4.31
C TYR A 26 -1.64 30.68 4.74
N ALA A 27 -2.34 31.82 4.81
CA ALA A 27 -1.78 33.07 5.29
C ALA A 27 -1.26 32.94 6.73
N ALA A 28 -2.08 32.40 7.64
CA ALA A 28 -1.68 32.19 9.03
C ALA A 28 -0.48 31.24 9.19
N TYR A 29 -0.42 30.18 8.37
CA TYR A 29 0.72 29.27 8.32
C TYR A 29 1.99 29.99 7.86
N GLN A 30 1.89 30.78 6.78
CA GLN A 30 3.04 31.53 6.26
C GLN A 30 3.55 32.53 7.28
N ASP A 31 2.66 33.28 7.93
CA ASP A 31 3.02 34.22 8.99
C ASP A 31 3.71 33.54 10.18
N ALA A 32 3.27 32.31 10.54
CA ALA A 32 3.91 31.52 11.58
C ALA A 32 5.32 31.09 11.18
N CYS A 33 5.51 30.60 9.95
CA CYS A 33 6.82 30.24 9.43
C CYS A 33 7.77 31.44 9.40
N ASP A 34 7.30 32.60 8.89
CA ASP A 34 8.12 33.82 8.78
C ASP A 34 8.55 34.33 10.16
N ARG A 35 7.67 34.33 11.16
CA ARG A 35 8.00 34.71 12.54
C ARG A 35 9.01 33.77 13.19
N SER A 36 8.96 32.48 12.83
CA SER A 36 9.85 31.45 13.39
C SER A 36 11.16 31.31 12.61
N GLY A 37 11.35 32.03 11.51
CA GLY A 37 12.51 31.89 10.64
C GLY A 37 12.59 30.54 9.92
N LEU A 38 11.43 29.90 9.68
CA LEU A 38 11.32 28.59 9.05
C LEU A 38 10.82 28.71 7.61
N VAL A 39 11.25 27.75 6.78
CA VAL A 39 10.78 27.59 5.40
C VAL A 39 10.44 26.13 5.14
N ASP A 40 9.37 25.87 4.39
CA ASP A 40 9.08 24.54 3.87
C ASP A 40 9.75 24.34 2.47
N PHE A 41 9.72 23.12 1.97
CA PHE A 41 10.39 22.81 0.69
C PHE A 41 9.83 23.59 -0.50
N ALA A 42 8.52 23.77 -0.58
CA ALA A 42 7.89 24.54 -1.64
C ALA A 42 8.25 26.04 -1.54
N GLU A 43 8.42 26.55 -0.30
CA GLU A 43 8.86 27.92 -0.05
C GLU A 43 10.27 28.19 -0.55
N LEU A 44 11.17 27.21 -0.50
CA LEU A 44 12.55 27.38 -1.02
C LEU A 44 12.54 27.71 -2.51
N LEU A 45 11.75 26.99 -3.30
CA LEU A 45 11.60 27.21 -4.74
C LEU A 45 10.90 28.55 -5.02
N LEU A 46 9.82 28.83 -4.31
CA LEU A 46 9.05 30.05 -4.49
C LEU A 46 9.89 31.29 -4.16
N ARG A 47 10.64 31.27 -3.06
CA ARG A 47 11.55 32.40 -2.70
C ARG A 47 12.72 32.55 -3.67
N ALA A 48 13.27 31.45 -4.17
CA ALA A 48 14.30 31.50 -5.20
C ALA A 48 13.78 32.15 -6.49
N HIS A 49 12.58 31.78 -6.92
CA HIS A 49 11.91 32.41 -8.06
C HIS A 49 11.64 33.89 -7.81
N GLU A 50 11.07 34.27 -6.66
CA GLU A 50 10.82 35.67 -6.30
C GLU A 50 12.11 36.49 -6.18
N LEU A 51 13.21 35.88 -5.67
CA LEU A 51 14.49 36.52 -5.57
C LEU A 51 15.00 36.95 -6.94
N TRP A 52 14.93 36.05 -7.92
CA TRP A 52 15.34 36.35 -9.29
C TRP A 52 14.42 37.36 -9.98
N ALA A 53 13.12 37.26 -9.76
CA ALA A 53 12.14 38.19 -10.31
C ALA A 53 12.35 39.63 -9.81
N LYS A 54 12.77 39.79 -8.54
CA LYS A 54 12.99 41.08 -7.89
C LYS A 54 14.41 41.63 -8.09
N ASN A 55 15.39 40.77 -8.41
CA ASN A 55 16.79 41.12 -8.50
C ASN A 55 17.42 40.62 -9.80
N PRO A 56 17.24 41.36 -10.91
CA PRO A 56 17.76 40.97 -12.24
C PRO A 56 19.27 40.73 -12.27
N ASP A 57 20.04 41.45 -11.45
CA ASP A 57 21.49 41.28 -11.37
C ASP A 57 21.89 39.90 -10.82
N VAL A 58 21.11 39.39 -9.83
CA VAL A 58 21.31 38.06 -9.28
C VAL A 58 20.97 37.02 -10.33
N LEU A 59 19.85 37.17 -11.05
CA LEU A 59 19.48 36.29 -12.14
C LEU A 59 20.57 36.27 -13.22
N ALA A 60 21.02 37.44 -13.67
CA ALA A 60 22.06 37.56 -14.67
C ALA A 60 23.39 36.91 -14.24
N HIS A 61 23.68 36.91 -12.93
CA HIS A 61 24.85 36.20 -12.40
C HIS A 61 24.74 34.70 -12.66
N TYR A 62 23.58 34.08 -12.35
CA TYR A 62 23.36 32.65 -12.55
C TYR A 62 23.28 32.29 -14.04
N GLN A 63 22.63 33.10 -14.86
CA GLN A 63 22.57 32.91 -16.31
C GLN A 63 23.98 32.89 -16.95
N ARG A 64 24.91 33.76 -16.51
CA ARG A 64 26.30 33.75 -16.97
C ARG A 64 27.11 32.57 -16.41
N ARG A 65 26.74 32.08 -15.19
CA ARG A 65 27.45 30.99 -14.56
C ARG A 65 27.19 29.65 -15.25
N PHE A 66 25.93 29.40 -15.67
CA PHE A 66 25.51 28.16 -16.31
C PHE A 66 25.47 28.35 -17.84
N ARG A 67 26.37 27.66 -18.55
CA ARG A 67 26.41 27.68 -20.02
C ARG A 67 25.37 26.77 -20.66
N ALA A 68 24.94 25.72 -19.93
CA ALA A 68 23.91 24.79 -20.33
C ALA A 68 23.17 24.28 -19.08
N VAL A 69 21.91 24.00 -19.25
CA VAL A 69 21.03 23.41 -18.22
C VAL A 69 20.51 22.10 -18.77
N LEU A 70 20.75 21.02 -18.04
CA LEU A 70 20.21 19.68 -18.34
C LEU A 70 19.25 19.30 -17.24
N VAL A 71 18.03 18.93 -17.63
CA VAL A 71 16.98 18.56 -16.70
C VAL A 71 16.55 17.13 -16.98
N ASP A 72 16.71 16.26 -16.01
CA ASP A 72 16.23 14.89 -16.06
C ASP A 72 14.86 14.75 -15.39
N GLU A 73 14.12 13.70 -15.71
CA GLU A 73 12.77 13.41 -15.18
C GLU A 73 11.82 14.62 -15.29
N PHE A 74 11.89 15.32 -16.42
CA PHE A 74 11.20 16.61 -16.60
C PHE A 74 9.67 16.50 -16.41
N GLN A 75 9.06 15.34 -16.68
CA GLN A 75 7.62 15.06 -16.48
C GLN A 75 7.19 15.15 -15.00
N ASP A 76 8.13 15.13 -14.07
CA ASP A 76 7.85 15.23 -12.63
C ASP A 76 7.99 16.68 -12.11
N THR A 77 8.24 17.64 -12.99
CA THR A 77 8.36 19.06 -12.60
C THR A 77 6.99 19.67 -12.30
N ASN A 78 6.93 20.47 -11.23
CA ASN A 78 5.76 21.30 -10.94
C ASN A 78 5.87 22.68 -11.64
N ASN A 79 4.79 23.47 -11.56
CA ASN A 79 4.73 24.75 -12.25
C ASN A 79 5.77 25.76 -11.77
N ILE A 80 6.11 25.82 -10.49
CA ILE A 80 7.12 26.74 -9.96
C ILE A 80 8.54 26.32 -10.38
N GLN A 81 8.82 25.02 -10.46
CA GLN A 81 10.10 24.51 -10.98
C GLN A 81 10.26 24.87 -12.45
N TYR A 82 9.21 24.69 -13.23
CA TYR A 82 9.23 25.07 -14.65
C TYR A 82 9.41 26.59 -14.83
N ALA A 83 8.68 27.41 -14.08
CA ALA A 83 8.84 28.87 -14.11
C ALA A 83 10.26 29.30 -13.73
N TRP A 84 10.85 28.64 -12.72
CA TRP A 84 12.24 28.87 -12.31
C TRP A 84 13.24 28.53 -13.42
N LEU A 85 13.08 27.39 -14.11
CA LEU A 85 13.89 26.98 -15.25
C LEU A 85 13.77 27.97 -16.40
N ARG A 86 12.55 28.44 -16.72
CA ARG A 86 12.36 29.47 -17.76
C ARG A 86 13.11 30.75 -17.48
N MET A 87 13.09 31.22 -16.22
CA MET A 87 13.87 32.42 -15.85
C MET A 87 15.37 32.18 -16.01
N LEU A 88 15.87 31.02 -15.56
CA LEU A 88 17.30 30.70 -15.68
C LEU A 88 17.76 30.64 -17.14
N CYS A 89 16.93 30.09 -18.02
CA CYS A 89 17.26 29.85 -19.43
C CYS A 89 16.73 30.97 -20.36
N SER A 90 16.20 32.07 -19.83
CA SER A 90 15.83 33.24 -20.61
C SER A 90 17.08 34.11 -20.90
N GLY A 91 17.30 34.52 -22.15
CA GLY A 91 18.44 35.36 -22.56
C GLY A 91 19.30 34.71 -23.61
N ASP A 92 20.52 35.26 -23.81
CA ASP A 92 21.43 34.88 -24.91
C ASP A 92 22.02 33.45 -24.79
N THR A 93 21.74 32.73 -23.69
CA THR A 93 22.28 31.40 -23.40
C THR A 93 21.18 30.37 -23.23
N ASN A 94 20.27 30.25 -24.21
CA ASN A 94 19.14 29.28 -24.18
C ASN A 94 19.57 27.83 -24.39
N ASN A 95 20.72 27.42 -23.85
CA ASN A 95 21.16 26.02 -23.93
C ASN A 95 20.50 25.18 -22.84
N ILE A 96 19.28 24.80 -23.07
CA ILE A 96 18.55 23.89 -22.19
C ILE A 96 18.25 22.56 -22.91
N MET A 97 18.47 21.46 -22.23
CA MET A 97 18.06 20.13 -22.65
C MET A 97 17.20 19.53 -21.55
N ILE A 98 16.05 19.05 -21.91
CA ILE A 98 15.17 18.27 -21.02
C ILE A 98 15.16 16.82 -21.46
N VAL A 99 15.14 15.93 -20.49
CA VAL A 99 14.94 14.49 -20.68
C VAL A 99 13.77 14.06 -19.81
N GLY A 100 12.88 13.27 -20.38
CA GLY A 100 11.71 12.81 -19.64
C GLY A 100 10.83 11.88 -20.44
N ASP A 101 9.87 11.30 -19.77
CA ASP A 101 8.91 10.34 -20.29
C ASP A 101 7.53 10.68 -19.74
N ASP A 102 6.65 11.24 -20.57
CA ASP A 102 5.29 11.62 -20.18
C ASP A 102 4.46 10.43 -19.71
N ASP A 103 4.73 9.22 -20.22
CA ASP A 103 4.10 7.98 -19.79
C ASP A 103 4.57 7.51 -18.39
N GLN A 104 5.61 8.11 -17.82
CA GLN A 104 6.09 7.87 -16.46
C GLN A 104 5.79 9.01 -15.47
N SER A 105 4.90 9.96 -15.84
CA SER A 105 4.44 11.02 -14.93
C SER A 105 3.44 10.46 -13.91
N ILE A 106 3.91 10.14 -12.71
CA ILE A 106 3.15 9.49 -11.63
C ILE A 106 3.19 10.26 -10.30
N TYR A 107 3.59 11.54 -10.33
CA TYR A 107 3.69 12.41 -9.15
C TYR A 107 2.78 13.63 -9.23
N GLY A 108 1.64 13.53 -9.95
CA GLY A 108 0.61 14.57 -10.02
C GLY A 108 0.10 14.98 -8.63
N TRP A 109 -0.04 14.02 -7.72
CA TRP A 109 -0.41 14.25 -6.32
C TRP A 109 0.62 15.09 -5.52
N ARG A 110 1.87 15.18 -5.99
CA ARG A 110 2.92 16.09 -5.47
C ARG A 110 2.98 17.42 -6.19
N GLY A 111 2.07 17.68 -7.14
CA GLY A 111 2.03 18.89 -7.93
C GLY A 111 2.83 18.83 -9.24
N ALA A 112 3.35 17.65 -9.63
CA ALA A 112 3.93 17.47 -10.95
C ALA A 112 2.89 17.76 -12.04
N ASN A 113 3.31 18.43 -13.09
CA ASN A 113 2.43 18.80 -14.20
C ASN A 113 3.04 18.35 -15.52
N VAL A 114 2.50 17.29 -16.10
CA VAL A 114 2.97 16.73 -17.38
C VAL A 114 2.85 17.73 -18.54
N ASP A 115 1.90 18.68 -18.45
CA ASP A 115 1.71 19.72 -19.46
C ASP A 115 2.92 20.66 -19.58
N ASN A 116 3.81 20.68 -18.59
CA ASN A 116 5.05 21.43 -18.66
C ASN A 116 5.93 21.03 -19.86
N ILE A 117 5.84 19.77 -20.33
CA ILE A 117 6.53 19.33 -21.55
C ILE A 117 5.94 20.04 -22.77
N GLN A 118 4.62 20.15 -22.85
CA GLN A 118 3.93 20.87 -23.93
C GLN A 118 4.22 22.37 -23.87
N HIS A 119 4.29 22.93 -22.66
CA HIS A 119 4.66 24.34 -22.46
C HIS A 119 6.10 24.57 -22.91
N PHE A 120 7.03 23.66 -22.58
CA PHE A 120 8.42 23.75 -23.02
C PHE A 120 8.54 23.83 -24.56
N LEU A 121 7.80 22.98 -25.29
CA LEU A 121 7.80 22.96 -26.75
C LEU A 121 7.28 24.28 -27.39
N LYS A 122 6.48 25.04 -26.64
CA LYS A 122 5.94 26.35 -27.08
C LYS A 122 6.78 27.54 -26.63
N ASP A 123 7.37 27.44 -25.44
CA ASP A 123 8.07 28.56 -24.79
C ASP A 123 9.52 28.72 -25.27
N PHE A 124 10.11 27.67 -25.84
CA PHE A 124 11.47 27.72 -26.41
C PHE A 124 11.42 27.63 -27.94
N ASP A 125 12.25 28.45 -28.60
CA ASP A 125 12.25 28.54 -30.04
C ASP A 125 12.82 27.28 -30.71
N ASN A 126 11.98 26.60 -31.50
CA ASN A 126 12.36 25.45 -32.34
C ASN A 126 13.16 24.34 -31.61
N PRO A 127 12.66 23.78 -30.50
CA PRO A 127 13.39 22.73 -29.79
C PRO A 127 13.53 21.50 -30.67
N THR A 128 14.72 20.93 -30.72
CA THR A 128 14.92 19.63 -31.40
C THR A 128 14.44 18.51 -30.51
N THR A 129 13.46 17.75 -30.98
CA THR A 129 12.93 16.58 -30.24
C THR A 129 13.57 15.31 -30.78
N VAL A 130 14.20 14.54 -29.89
CA VAL A 130 14.73 13.20 -30.16
C VAL A 130 13.95 12.19 -29.33
N ARG A 131 13.40 11.16 -29.98
CA ARG A 131 12.71 10.07 -29.31
C ARG A 131 13.63 8.87 -29.17
N LEU A 132 13.81 8.40 -27.93
CA LEU A 132 14.54 7.18 -27.60
C LEU A 132 13.52 6.06 -27.40
N GLU A 133 13.28 5.26 -28.44
CA GLU A 133 12.23 4.23 -28.46
C GLU A 133 12.80 2.82 -28.26
N GLN A 134 14.10 2.62 -28.52
CA GLN A 134 14.74 1.34 -28.25
C GLN A 134 14.91 1.13 -26.76
N ASN A 135 14.33 0.05 -26.25
CA ASN A 135 14.40 -0.37 -24.86
C ASN A 135 15.40 -1.54 -24.72
N TYR A 136 16.23 -1.49 -23.70
CA TYR A 136 17.27 -2.49 -23.40
C TYR A 136 17.00 -3.24 -22.08
N ARG A 137 15.83 -3.03 -21.47
CA ARG A 137 15.45 -3.61 -20.18
C ARG A 137 14.55 -4.81 -20.35
N SER A 138 13.42 -4.62 -21.01
CA SER A 138 12.29 -5.56 -21.03
C SER A 138 12.19 -6.31 -22.35
N THR A 139 11.71 -7.55 -22.30
CA THR A 139 11.40 -8.36 -23.48
C THR A 139 10.20 -7.84 -24.26
N GLY A 140 10.05 -8.28 -25.51
CA GLY A 140 9.05 -7.79 -26.46
C GLY A 140 7.61 -7.95 -25.99
N ASN A 141 7.25 -9.07 -25.35
CA ASN A 141 5.89 -9.28 -24.83
C ASN A 141 5.52 -8.28 -23.72
N ILE A 142 6.47 -7.96 -22.83
CA ILE A 142 6.27 -6.97 -21.77
C ILE A 142 6.08 -5.58 -22.37
N LEU A 143 6.93 -5.19 -23.34
CA LEU A 143 6.83 -3.88 -24.00
C LEU A 143 5.54 -3.74 -24.80
N LYS A 144 5.16 -4.77 -25.58
CA LYS A 144 3.92 -4.77 -26.34
C LYS A 144 2.70 -4.59 -25.43
N ALA A 145 2.67 -5.30 -24.31
CA ALA A 145 1.61 -5.18 -23.33
C ALA A 145 1.58 -3.77 -22.71
N ALA A 146 2.74 -3.25 -22.28
CA ALA A 146 2.86 -1.92 -21.67
C ALA A 146 2.45 -0.81 -22.66
N ASN A 147 2.92 -0.87 -23.92
CA ASN A 147 2.52 0.06 -24.97
C ASN A 147 1.01 0.06 -25.16
N THR A 148 0.38 -1.12 -25.27
CA THR A 148 -1.07 -1.22 -25.49
C THR A 148 -1.88 -0.69 -24.31
N VAL A 149 -1.44 -0.93 -23.08
CA VAL A 149 -2.09 -0.35 -21.88
C VAL A 149 -2.01 1.16 -21.91
N ILE A 150 -0.82 1.73 -22.13
CA ILE A 150 -0.63 3.19 -22.06
C ILE A 150 -1.28 3.93 -23.25
N ASP A 151 -1.49 3.27 -24.38
CA ASP A 151 -2.16 3.85 -25.55
C ASP A 151 -3.63 4.25 -25.29
N ASN A 152 -4.24 3.73 -24.22
CA ASN A 152 -5.56 4.16 -23.77
C ASN A 152 -5.57 5.55 -23.11
N ASN A 153 -4.41 6.14 -22.81
CA ASN A 153 -4.33 7.53 -22.35
C ASN A 153 -4.39 8.51 -23.51
N THR A 154 -5.08 9.62 -23.30
CA THR A 154 -5.16 10.73 -24.27
C THR A 154 -4.07 11.77 -24.01
N GLY A 155 -3.72 12.54 -25.03
CA GLY A 155 -2.79 13.67 -24.89
C GLY A 155 -1.30 13.30 -24.72
N ARG A 156 -0.92 12.06 -25.00
CA ARG A 156 0.47 11.58 -24.99
C ARG A 156 1.29 12.25 -26.10
N LEU A 157 2.60 12.40 -25.86
CA LEU A 157 3.54 12.79 -26.92
C LEU A 157 3.69 11.69 -27.98
N GLY A 158 3.36 10.46 -27.62
CA GLY A 158 3.37 9.28 -28.47
C GLY A 158 4.79 8.77 -28.72
N LYS A 159 5.06 7.58 -28.22
CA LYS A 159 6.22 6.76 -28.51
C LYS A 159 5.79 5.30 -28.47
N GLU A 160 6.54 4.44 -29.13
CA GLU A 160 6.35 3.00 -29.10
C GLU A 160 7.69 2.35 -28.72
N LEU A 161 7.75 1.77 -27.52
CA LEU A 161 8.97 1.08 -27.09
C LEU A 161 9.11 -0.25 -27.83
N TRP A 162 10.31 -0.52 -28.33
CA TRP A 162 10.68 -1.76 -28.98
C TRP A 162 12.05 -2.25 -28.48
N THR A 163 12.34 -3.55 -28.65
CA THR A 163 13.59 -4.18 -28.23
C THR A 163 14.12 -5.16 -29.26
N GLU A 164 15.44 -5.38 -29.24
CA GLU A 164 16.10 -6.45 -29.99
C GLU A 164 16.21 -7.77 -29.18
N ASP A 165 15.89 -7.75 -27.89
CA ASP A 165 16.05 -8.88 -26.96
C ASP A 165 15.01 -10.02 -27.14
N GLY A 166 14.28 -10.01 -28.26
CA GLY A 166 13.29 -11.03 -28.59
C GLY A 166 11.96 -10.88 -27.83
N GLN A 167 11.02 -11.80 -28.09
CA GLN A 167 9.68 -11.68 -27.50
C GLN A 167 9.65 -11.98 -26.00
N GLY A 168 10.52 -12.86 -25.51
CA GLY A 168 10.51 -13.29 -24.11
C GLY A 168 9.31 -14.18 -23.76
N GLU A 169 9.13 -14.43 -22.47
CA GLU A 169 7.99 -15.20 -21.96
C GLU A 169 6.69 -14.37 -21.98
N LEU A 170 5.55 -15.07 -22.00
CA LEU A 170 4.24 -14.44 -21.84
C LEU A 170 4.09 -13.90 -20.39
N ILE A 171 3.29 -12.86 -20.25
CA ILE A 171 2.90 -12.33 -18.96
C ILE A 171 1.94 -13.31 -18.30
N SER A 172 2.28 -13.81 -17.13
CA SER A 172 1.42 -14.76 -16.41
C SER A 172 0.40 -14.00 -15.55
N VAL A 173 -0.89 -14.25 -15.77
CA VAL A 173 -1.98 -13.67 -14.96
C VAL A 173 -2.55 -14.75 -14.05
N TYR A 174 -2.56 -14.47 -12.76
CA TYR A 174 -3.09 -15.37 -11.74
C TYR A 174 -4.28 -14.75 -11.00
N ALA A 175 -5.40 -15.49 -10.96
CA ALA A 175 -6.57 -15.16 -10.18
C ALA A 175 -6.56 -15.97 -8.87
N GLY A 176 -6.18 -15.37 -7.77
CA GLY A 176 -6.28 -15.96 -6.43
C GLY A 176 -7.73 -15.99 -5.94
N PHE A 177 -8.08 -16.97 -5.11
CA PHE A 177 -9.38 -17.00 -4.44
C PHE A 177 -9.53 -15.85 -3.45
N ASN A 178 -8.43 -15.59 -2.72
CA ASN A 178 -8.30 -14.50 -1.77
C ASN A 178 -6.84 -14.03 -1.71
N GLU A 179 -6.57 -13.04 -0.88
CA GLU A 179 -5.24 -12.46 -0.71
C GLU A 179 -4.19 -13.45 -0.18
N LEU A 180 -4.61 -14.43 0.61
CA LEU A 180 -3.70 -15.47 1.13
C LEU A 180 -3.27 -16.45 0.03
N ASP A 181 -4.21 -16.82 -0.85
CA ASP A 181 -3.94 -17.67 -2.01
C ASP A 181 -3.04 -16.94 -3.02
N GLU A 182 -3.30 -15.66 -3.26
CA GLU A 182 -2.44 -14.79 -4.06
C GLU A 182 -1.00 -14.76 -3.54
N ALA A 183 -0.83 -14.52 -2.24
CA ALA A 183 0.49 -14.45 -1.61
C ALA A 183 1.23 -15.81 -1.68
N ARG A 184 0.53 -16.92 -1.44
CA ARG A 184 1.11 -18.27 -1.55
C ARG A 184 1.56 -18.58 -2.98
N PHE A 185 0.76 -18.20 -3.97
CA PHE A 185 1.16 -18.34 -5.38
C PHE A 185 2.45 -17.58 -5.67
N ILE A 186 2.54 -16.31 -5.25
CA ILE A 186 3.73 -15.48 -5.44
C ILE A 186 4.95 -16.16 -4.80
N VAL A 187 4.83 -16.60 -3.56
CA VAL A 187 5.92 -17.28 -2.83
C VAL A 187 6.33 -18.59 -3.52
N SER A 188 5.36 -19.37 -4.02
CA SER A 188 5.65 -20.59 -4.80
C SER A 188 6.49 -20.27 -6.04
N LYS A 189 6.14 -19.19 -6.79
CA LYS A 189 6.89 -18.79 -7.98
C LYS A 189 8.27 -18.23 -7.67
N ILE A 190 8.46 -17.59 -6.52
CA ILE A 190 9.78 -17.20 -6.03
C ILE A 190 10.63 -18.44 -5.73
N LYS A 191 10.06 -19.47 -5.13
CA LYS A 191 10.78 -20.75 -4.92
C LYS A 191 11.18 -21.42 -6.24
N ASP A 192 10.26 -21.44 -7.22
CA ASP A 192 10.56 -21.94 -8.56
C ASP A 192 11.75 -21.19 -9.18
N TRP A 193 11.78 -19.85 -9.04
CA TRP A 193 12.85 -18.98 -9.51
C TRP A 193 14.20 -19.29 -8.84
N LEU A 194 14.20 -19.50 -7.52
CA LEU A 194 15.38 -19.91 -6.77
C LEU A 194 15.90 -21.29 -7.19
N HIS A 195 15.00 -22.26 -7.42
CA HIS A 195 15.37 -23.60 -7.88
C HIS A 195 16.02 -23.59 -9.27
N GLN A 196 15.76 -22.56 -10.08
CA GLN A 196 16.44 -22.34 -11.37
C GLN A 196 17.85 -21.72 -11.20
N GLY A 197 18.30 -21.45 -9.98
CA GLY A 197 19.63 -20.90 -9.67
C GLY A 197 19.71 -19.39 -9.65
N ASN A 198 18.58 -18.68 -9.68
CA ASN A 198 18.53 -17.23 -9.60
C ASN A 198 18.58 -16.74 -8.14
N ALA A 199 18.80 -15.44 -7.94
CA ALA A 199 18.89 -14.84 -6.61
C ALA A 199 17.56 -14.20 -6.19
N LEU A 200 17.32 -14.07 -4.86
CA LEU A 200 16.15 -13.39 -4.31
C LEU A 200 16.12 -11.90 -4.68
N LYS A 201 17.28 -11.24 -4.69
CA LYS A 201 17.43 -9.81 -5.04
C LYS A 201 16.98 -9.48 -6.45
N ASP A 202 16.90 -10.48 -7.32
CA ASP A 202 16.45 -10.35 -8.70
C ASP A 202 14.92 -10.29 -8.80
N THR A 203 14.22 -10.42 -7.68
CA THR A 203 12.76 -10.48 -7.58
C THR A 203 12.21 -9.25 -6.89
N ALA A 204 11.20 -8.62 -7.51
CA ALA A 204 10.41 -7.57 -6.89
C ALA A 204 8.93 -7.96 -6.77
N ILE A 205 8.33 -7.62 -5.63
CA ILE A 205 6.87 -7.65 -5.43
C ILE A 205 6.40 -6.21 -5.33
N LEU A 206 5.63 -5.79 -6.33
CA LEU A 206 5.09 -4.43 -6.46
C LEU A 206 3.62 -4.42 -6.09
N TYR A 207 3.21 -3.49 -5.25
CA TYR A 207 1.82 -3.31 -4.84
C TYR A 207 1.41 -1.83 -4.88
N ARG A 208 0.11 -1.58 -4.94
CA ARG A 208 -0.43 -0.20 -5.02
C ARG A 208 -0.38 0.50 -3.66
N ASN A 209 -0.77 -0.17 -2.60
CA ASN A 209 -0.89 0.36 -1.24
C ASN A 209 -0.04 -0.41 -0.25
N ASN A 210 0.53 0.31 0.71
CA ASN A 210 1.38 -0.31 1.75
C ASN A 210 0.64 -1.34 2.62
N ALA A 211 -0.68 -1.21 2.81
CA ALA A 211 -1.46 -2.19 3.57
C ALA A 211 -1.39 -3.61 2.97
N GLN A 212 -1.23 -3.72 1.63
CA GLN A 212 -1.11 -5.01 0.96
C GLN A 212 0.15 -5.80 1.35
N SER A 213 1.19 -5.13 1.90
CA SER A 213 2.45 -5.80 2.21
C SER A 213 2.32 -6.86 3.31
N ARG A 214 1.41 -6.68 4.29
CA ARG A 214 1.29 -7.58 5.44
C ARG A 214 1.15 -9.06 5.05
N VAL A 215 0.16 -9.37 4.23
CA VAL A 215 -0.10 -10.76 3.82
C VAL A 215 1.08 -11.36 3.03
N LEU A 216 1.76 -10.53 2.24
CA LEU A 216 2.95 -10.92 1.49
C LEU A 216 4.14 -11.13 2.44
N GLU A 217 4.33 -10.24 3.43
CA GLU A 217 5.34 -10.36 4.47
C GLU A 217 5.17 -11.67 5.26
N GLU A 218 3.96 -11.93 5.77
CA GLU A 218 3.63 -13.16 6.50
C GLU A 218 3.89 -14.42 5.66
N ALA A 219 3.51 -14.40 4.38
CA ALA A 219 3.72 -15.55 3.50
C ALA A 219 5.23 -15.82 3.23
N LEU A 220 6.03 -14.77 3.06
CA LEU A 220 7.49 -14.90 2.90
C LEU A 220 8.16 -15.39 4.17
N LEU A 221 7.77 -14.86 5.34
CA LEU A 221 8.29 -15.27 6.65
C LEU A 221 7.98 -16.73 6.95
N HIS A 222 6.73 -17.15 6.71
CA HIS A 222 6.31 -18.55 6.91
C HIS A 222 7.17 -19.54 6.14
N GLU A 223 7.64 -19.14 4.96
CA GLU A 223 8.50 -19.97 4.11
C GLU A 223 10.00 -19.70 4.28
N GLY A 224 10.38 -18.87 5.27
CA GLY A 224 11.78 -18.55 5.58
C GLY A 224 12.48 -17.78 4.46
N ILE A 225 11.75 -17.06 3.61
CA ILE A 225 12.32 -16.28 2.50
C ILE A 225 12.64 -14.88 2.99
N ALA A 226 13.91 -14.49 2.89
CA ALA A 226 14.36 -13.16 3.25
C ALA A 226 13.75 -12.09 2.31
N TYR A 227 13.24 -11.02 2.87
CA TYR A 227 12.69 -9.89 2.11
C TYR A 227 13.12 -8.55 2.70
N ARG A 228 12.98 -7.50 1.89
CA ARG A 228 13.21 -6.10 2.29
C ARG A 228 12.11 -5.22 1.75
N ILE A 229 11.59 -4.33 2.60
CA ILE A 229 10.68 -3.26 2.16
C ILE A 229 11.51 -2.05 1.75
N TYR A 230 11.49 -1.73 0.47
CA TYR A 230 12.22 -0.60 -0.08
C TYR A 230 11.45 0.71 0.17
N GLY A 231 12.12 1.63 0.88
CA GLY A 231 11.54 2.94 1.19
C GLY A 231 10.45 2.95 2.26
N GLY A 232 10.28 1.86 3.02
CA GLY A 232 9.25 1.73 4.06
C GLY A 232 9.68 0.91 5.27
N LEU A 233 8.74 0.80 6.21
CA LEU A 233 8.82 -0.05 7.40
C LEU A 233 7.93 -1.28 7.20
N ARG A 234 8.29 -2.39 7.84
CA ARG A 234 7.42 -3.56 7.95
C ARG A 234 6.08 -3.18 8.57
N PHE A 235 5.07 -3.99 8.34
CA PHE A 235 3.71 -3.71 8.79
C PHE A 235 3.65 -3.41 10.29
N PHE A 236 4.17 -4.31 11.13
CA PHE A 236 4.14 -4.14 12.59
C PHE A 236 5.15 -3.10 13.13
N GLU A 237 6.04 -2.58 12.31
CA GLU A 237 6.96 -1.50 12.68
C GLU A 237 6.40 -0.10 12.44
N ARG A 238 5.32 0.04 11.65
CA ARG A 238 4.71 1.33 11.31
C ARG A 238 4.17 2.03 12.55
N GLN A 239 4.29 3.36 12.57
CA GLN A 239 3.94 4.16 13.73
C GLN A 239 2.49 3.94 14.18
N GLU A 240 1.54 4.06 13.26
CA GLU A 240 0.11 3.89 13.50
C GLU A 240 -0.24 2.50 14.02
N ILE A 241 0.46 1.47 13.56
CA ILE A 241 0.29 0.09 14.00
C ILE A 241 0.86 -0.08 15.41
N LYS A 242 2.07 0.42 15.67
CA LYS A 242 2.66 0.41 17.02
C LYS A 242 1.79 1.17 18.03
N ASP A 243 1.14 2.26 17.61
CA ASP A 243 0.24 3.03 18.47
C ASP A 243 -1.03 2.23 18.80
N ALA A 244 -1.63 1.56 17.81
CA ALA A 244 -2.78 0.67 18.00
C ALA A 244 -2.44 -0.55 18.87
N LEU A 245 -1.31 -1.21 18.60
CA LEU A 245 -0.81 -2.31 19.44
C LEU A 245 -0.52 -1.84 20.87
N GLY A 246 -0.07 -0.60 21.06
CA GLY A 246 0.11 -0.02 22.37
C GLY A 246 -1.20 0.04 23.19
N TYR A 247 -2.32 0.40 22.55
CA TYR A 247 -3.63 0.34 23.20
C TYR A 247 -4.07 -1.09 23.49
N LEU A 248 -3.89 -2.01 22.58
CA LEU A 248 -4.20 -3.43 22.80
C LEU A 248 -3.37 -4.02 23.93
N ARG A 249 -2.09 -3.64 24.05
CA ARG A 249 -1.23 -4.03 25.19
C ARG A 249 -1.75 -3.47 26.50
N MET A 250 -2.18 -2.19 26.55
CA MET A 250 -2.77 -1.59 27.74
C MET A 250 -4.07 -2.28 28.16
N ILE A 251 -4.90 -2.70 27.19
CA ILE A 251 -6.12 -3.48 27.45
C ILE A 251 -5.75 -4.86 28.02
N ASN A 252 -4.79 -5.54 27.42
CA ASN A 252 -4.36 -6.88 27.84
C ASN A 252 -3.61 -6.87 29.17
N HIS A 253 -2.76 -5.87 29.37
CA HIS A 253 -1.91 -5.73 30.56
C HIS A 253 -1.61 -4.25 30.87
N PRO A 254 -2.43 -3.58 31.70
CA PRO A 254 -2.27 -2.15 32.00
C PRO A 254 -0.91 -1.75 32.62
N HIS A 255 -0.15 -2.74 33.12
CA HIS A 255 1.16 -2.51 33.74
C HIS A 255 2.34 -2.54 32.75
N ASP A 256 2.07 -2.54 31.44
CA ASP A 256 3.10 -2.37 30.39
C ASP A 256 3.50 -0.89 30.30
N ASP A 257 4.61 -0.52 30.93
CA ASP A 257 5.10 0.85 30.97
C ASP A 257 5.48 1.40 29.59
N ALA A 258 5.98 0.54 28.69
CA ALA A 258 6.31 0.95 27.33
C ALA A 258 5.06 1.27 26.51
N ALA A 259 4.02 0.45 26.66
CA ALA A 259 2.72 0.72 26.05
C ALA A 259 2.08 1.97 26.64
N PHE A 260 2.13 2.14 27.97
CA PHE A 260 1.64 3.35 28.66
C PHE A 260 2.29 4.61 28.10
N GLU A 261 3.61 4.69 28.07
CA GLU A 261 4.34 5.87 27.56
C GLU A 261 3.97 6.19 26.13
N ARG A 262 3.76 5.15 25.31
CA ARG A 262 3.43 5.32 23.91
C ARG A 262 2.05 5.93 23.69
N VAL A 263 1.04 5.47 24.44
CA VAL A 263 -0.36 5.82 24.12
C VAL A 263 -0.95 6.91 25.00
N VAL A 264 -0.36 7.22 26.15
CA VAL A 264 -0.94 8.16 27.13
C VAL A 264 -1.24 9.55 26.53
N ASN A 265 -0.43 10.00 25.57
CA ASN A 265 -0.63 11.26 24.85
C ASN A 265 -0.73 11.10 23.33
N THR A 266 -1.11 9.91 22.85
CA THR A 266 -1.37 9.62 21.44
C THR A 266 -2.77 9.02 21.27
N PRO A 267 -3.76 9.73 20.71
CA PRO A 267 -3.77 11.15 20.28
C PRO A 267 -3.44 12.14 21.38
N SER A 268 -3.09 13.38 20.99
CA SER A 268 -2.70 14.40 21.95
C SER A 268 -3.83 14.73 22.95
N ARG A 269 -3.56 14.53 24.26
CA ARG A 269 -4.48 14.78 25.37
C ARG A 269 -4.05 15.92 26.27
N GLY A 270 -2.92 16.55 25.93
CA GLY A 270 -2.35 17.62 26.78
C GLY A 270 -1.54 17.08 27.96
N ILE A 271 -1.13 15.82 27.94
CA ILE A 271 -0.22 15.21 28.90
C ILE A 271 1.20 15.44 28.39
N GLY A 272 1.87 16.47 28.90
CA GLY A 272 3.21 16.83 28.48
C GLY A 272 4.30 16.12 29.28
N GLU A 273 5.56 16.29 28.83
CA GLU A 273 6.74 15.63 29.38
C GLU A 273 6.90 15.87 30.91
N LYS A 274 6.54 17.05 31.41
CA LYS A 274 6.58 17.33 32.85
C LYS A 274 5.68 16.41 33.67
N THR A 275 4.48 16.13 33.16
CA THR A 275 3.54 15.21 33.80
C THR A 275 4.04 13.77 33.70
N LEU A 276 4.57 13.35 32.55
CA LEU A 276 5.17 12.03 32.36
C LEU A 276 6.38 11.82 33.27
N SER A 277 7.27 12.81 33.39
CA SER A 277 8.41 12.74 34.34
C SER A 277 7.94 12.53 35.78
N GLN A 278 6.87 13.21 36.20
CA GLN A 278 6.29 13.02 37.53
C GLN A 278 5.74 11.61 37.71
N VAL A 279 5.07 11.03 36.69
CA VAL A 279 4.59 9.65 36.73
C VAL A 279 5.77 8.67 36.84
N ARG A 280 6.83 8.85 36.02
CA ARG A 280 8.05 8.01 36.07
C ARG A 280 8.75 8.07 37.42
N GLU A 281 8.89 9.27 38.01
CA GLU A 281 9.49 9.46 39.34
C GLU A 281 8.67 8.76 40.41
N THR A 282 7.34 8.91 40.38
CA THR A 282 6.43 8.23 41.31
C THR A 282 6.49 6.72 41.15
N ALA A 283 6.50 6.20 39.92
CA ALA A 283 6.63 4.78 39.64
C ALA A 283 7.92 4.19 40.23
N ARG A 284 9.05 4.90 40.07
CA ARG A 284 10.33 4.51 40.65
C ARG A 284 10.34 4.58 42.18
N ALA A 285 9.79 5.64 42.75
CA ALA A 285 9.75 5.84 44.20
C ALA A 285 8.92 4.77 44.91
N HIS A 286 7.82 4.32 44.30
CA HIS A 286 6.92 3.32 44.87
C HIS A 286 7.15 1.91 44.36
N ASN A 287 8.16 1.71 43.48
CA ASN A 287 8.45 0.42 42.80
C ASN A 287 7.20 -0.22 42.20
N CYS A 288 6.44 0.56 41.45
CA CYS A 288 5.20 0.16 40.79
C CYS A 288 5.21 0.60 39.34
N SER A 289 4.23 0.08 38.54
CA SER A 289 4.08 0.47 37.14
C SER A 289 3.66 1.92 36.97
N MET A 290 3.91 2.51 35.80
CA MET A 290 3.47 3.88 35.47
C MET A 290 1.94 4.00 35.52
N TRP A 291 1.20 2.95 35.20
CA TRP A 291 -0.23 2.89 35.39
C TRP A 291 -0.62 3.06 36.86
N GLN A 292 -0.04 2.28 37.77
CA GLN A 292 -0.27 2.39 39.20
C GLN A 292 0.16 3.76 39.77
N ALA A 293 1.30 4.24 39.31
CA ALA A 293 1.80 5.58 39.69
C ALA A 293 0.83 6.70 39.24
N SER A 294 0.26 6.58 38.05
CA SER A 294 -0.76 7.52 37.57
C SER A 294 -2.01 7.52 38.42
N GLN A 295 -2.46 6.35 38.86
CA GLN A 295 -3.61 6.21 39.77
C GLN A 295 -3.30 6.80 41.17
N LEU A 296 -2.09 6.58 41.71
CA LEU A 296 -1.64 7.21 42.94
C LEU A 296 -1.67 8.73 42.83
N LEU A 297 -1.08 9.29 41.79
CA LEU A 297 -1.04 10.75 41.56
C LEU A 297 -2.44 11.38 41.40
N ILE A 298 -3.39 10.63 40.79
CA ILE A 298 -4.79 11.03 40.68
C ILE A 298 -5.45 11.03 42.06
N ASN A 299 -5.33 9.94 42.82
CA ASN A 299 -5.98 9.76 44.13
C ASN A 299 -5.46 10.72 45.17
N GLU A 300 -4.14 10.97 45.22
CA GLU A 300 -3.49 11.92 46.11
C GLU A 300 -3.65 13.37 45.65
N LYS A 301 -4.29 13.62 44.51
CA LYS A 301 -4.42 14.96 43.90
C LYS A 301 -3.08 15.70 43.74
N ALA A 302 -2.02 14.92 43.48
CA ALA A 302 -0.68 15.46 43.30
C ALA A 302 -0.55 16.17 41.93
N LEU A 303 -1.33 15.73 40.91
CA LEU A 303 -1.53 16.47 39.68
C LEU A 303 -2.58 17.57 39.86
N LYS A 304 -2.45 18.66 39.11
CA LYS A 304 -3.37 19.82 39.24
C LYS A 304 -3.92 20.27 37.90
N GLY A 305 -5.13 20.80 37.92
CA GLY A 305 -5.76 21.47 36.80
C GLY A 305 -5.84 20.57 35.54
N ARG A 306 -5.36 21.08 34.41
CA ARG A 306 -5.45 20.38 33.10
C ARG A 306 -4.76 19.01 33.09
N ALA A 307 -3.62 18.88 33.77
CA ALA A 307 -2.88 17.63 33.84
C ALA A 307 -3.65 16.53 34.59
N LEU A 308 -4.30 16.89 35.70
CA LEU A 308 -5.15 15.95 36.45
C LEU A 308 -6.33 15.49 35.59
N ASN A 309 -7.07 16.41 34.98
CA ASN A 309 -8.23 16.08 34.15
C ASN A 309 -7.83 15.18 32.95
N ALA A 310 -6.72 15.49 32.29
CA ALA A 310 -6.22 14.71 31.16
C ALA A 310 -5.82 13.28 31.57
N MET A 311 -5.15 13.13 32.72
CA MET A 311 -4.76 11.81 33.23
C MET A 311 -5.99 11.00 33.68
N GLN A 312 -6.97 11.66 34.33
CA GLN A 312 -8.25 11.00 34.69
C GLN A 312 -9.02 10.54 33.46
N SER A 313 -9.10 11.38 32.43
CA SER A 313 -9.76 11.01 31.17
C SER A 313 -9.07 9.85 30.48
N PHE A 314 -7.73 9.81 30.50
CA PHE A 314 -6.98 8.68 29.97
C PHE A 314 -7.22 7.40 30.77
N ALA A 315 -7.21 7.49 32.10
CA ALA A 315 -7.48 6.33 32.96
C ALA A 315 -8.89 5.76 32.75
N LEU A 316 -9.88 6.65 32.62
CA LEU A 316 -11.26 6.25 32.31
C LEU A 316 -11.33 5.58 30.94
N LEU A 317 -10.69 6.15 29.90
CA LEU A 317 -10.65 5.57 28.57
C LEU A 317 -10.11 4.13 28.57
N ILE A 318 -8.98 3.86 29.25
CA ILE A 318 -8.44 2.50 29.32
C ILE A 318 -9.42 1.53 30.00
N SER A 319 -10.07 1.97 31.08
CA SER A 319 -11.09 1.14 31.75
C SER A 319 -12.32 0.89 30.89
N GLU A 320 -12.77 1.87 30.13
CA GLU A 320 -13.88 1.73 29.16
C GLU A 320 -13.50 0.77 28.01
N LEU A 321 -12.28 0.88 27.50
CA LEU A 321 -11.76 -0.04 26.48
C LEU A 321 -11.70 -1.49 27.01
N GLU A 322 -11.18 -1.70 28.21
CA GLU A 322 -11.11 -3.01 28.85
C GLU A 322 -12.52 -3.62 28.98
N GLN A 323 -13.50 -2.85 29.49
CA GLN A 323 -14.88 -3.32 29.60
C GLN A 323 -15.52 -3.67 28.25
N ALA A 324 -15.31 -2.82 27.24
CA ALA A 324 -15.89 -3.01 25.91
C ALA A 324 -15.30 -4.22 25.17
N THR A 325 -14.09 -4.65 25.55
CA THR A 325 -13.35 -5.71 24.84
C THR A 325 -13.30 -7.04 25.58
N THR A 326 -13.79 -7.13 26.83
CA THR A 326 -13.64 -8.31 27.70
C THR A 326 -14.18 -9.61 27.08
N GLU A 327 -15.31 -9.58 26.38
CA GLU A 327 -15.92 -10.75 25.74
C GLU A 327 -15.94 -10.64 24.20
N ALA A 328 -15.35 -9.58 23.65
CA ALA A 328 -15.36 -9.32 22.21
C ALA A 328 -14.37 -10.22 21.47
N PRO A 329 -14.66 -10.63 20.22
CA PRO A 329 -13.68 -11.30 19.37
C PRO A 329 -12.51 -10.40 19.07
N LEU A 330 -11.35 -10.98 18.72
CA LEU A 330 -10.07 -10.26 18.61
C LEU A 330 -10.14 -9.07 17.63
N GLU A 331 -10.82 -9.23 16.49
CA GLU A 331 -11.01 -8.16 15.51
C GLU A 331 -11.85 -7.00 16.05
N GLU A 332 -12.85 -7.29 16.88
CA GLU A 332 -13.67 -6.26 17.50
C GLU A 332 -12.88 -5.54 18.60
N GLN A 333 -12.05 -6.25 19.36
CA GLN A 333 -11.14 -5.63 20.32
C GLN A 333 -10.21 -4.63 19.64
N ALA A 334 -9.66 -4.98 18.47
CA ALA A 334 -8.79 -4.10 17.70
C ALA A 334 -9.56 -2.88 17.15
N ASP A 335 -10.75 -3.07 16.57
CA ASP A 335 -11.56 -1.96 16.04
C ASP A 335 -11.99 -0.99 17.15
N VAL A 336 -12.47 -1.52 18.29
CA VAL A 336 -12.82 -0.72 19.48
C VAL A 336 -11.62 0.07 19.98
N ALA A 337 -10.45 -0.56 20.13
CA ALA A 337 -9.22 0.10 20.57
C ALA A 337 -8.82 1.25 19.62
N ILE A 338 -8.86 1.03 18.31
CA ILE A 338 -8.49 2.01 17.28
C ILE A 338 -9.48 3.19 17.27
N ARG A 339 -10.79 2.92 17.31
CA ARG A 339 -11.82 3.97 17.17
C ARG A 339 -12.05 4.75 18.47
N GLN A 340 -12.25 4.05 19.58
CA GLN A 340 -12.57 4.70 20.85
C GLN A 340 -11.35 5.42 21.47
N SER A 341 -10.12 4.97 21.20
CA SER A 341 -8.92 5.71 21.59
C SER A 341 -8.79 7.07 20.90
N GLY A 342 -9.49 7.25 19.76
CA GLY A 342 -9.40 8.42 18.91
C GLY A 342 -8.27 8.36 17.86
N LEU A 343 -7.53 7.25 17.73
CA LEU A 343 -6.48 7.10 16.72
C LEU A 343 -7.03 7.23 15.30
N TYR A 344 -8.13 6.55 15.01
CA TYR A 344 -8.77 6.63 13.69
C TYR A 344 -9.18 8.07 13.35
N ALA A 345 -9.85 8.74 14.29
CA ALA A 345 -10.28 10.13 14.12
C ALA A 345 -9.10 11.10 13.95
N MET A 346 -7.99 10.86 14.64
CA MET A 346 -6.76 11.65 14.52
C MET A 346 -6.22 11.59 13.09
N TYR A 347 -6.06 10.39 12.52
CA TYR A 347 -5.56 10.23 11.16
C TYR A 347 -6.58 10.65 10.10
N GLN A 348 -7.87 10.46 10.36
CA GLN A 348 -8.95 10.96 9.47
C GLN A 348 -8.97 12.50 9.37
N ALA A 349 -8.56 13.19 10.43
CA ALA A 349 -8.43 14.65 10.43
C ALA A 349 -7.19 15.14 9.66
N GLU A 350 -6.19 14.31 9.47
CA GLU A 350 -5.06 14.58 8.58
C GLU A 350 -5.53 14.52 7.12
N ARG A 351 -4.88 15.28 6.24
CA ARG A 351 -5.20 15.29 4.80
C ARG A 351 -4.05 14.73 3.99
N GLY A 352 -4.38 14.16 2.83
CA GLY A 352 -3.42 13.66 1.84
C GLY A 352 -3.22 12.14 1.90
N GLU A 353 -2.52 11.61 0.91
CA GLU A 353 -2.31 10.17 0.71
C GLU A 353 -1.65 9.47 1.90
N LYS A 354 -0.77 10.17 2.62
CA LYS A 354 -0.10 9.62 3.80
C LYS A 354 -1.09 9.33 4.94
N ALA A 355 -2.08 10.20 5.13
CA ALA A 355 -3.14 9.99 6.12
C ALA A 355 -4.02 8.82 5.72
N GLN A 356 -4.41 8.75 4.44
CA GLN A 356 -5.18 7.65 3.90
C GLN A 356 -4.46 6.32 4.04
N ALA A 357 -3.16 6.27 3.73
CA ALA A 357 -2.34 5.05 3.91
C ALA A 357 -2.28 4.58 5.38
N ARG A 358 -2.27 5.50 6.34
CA ARG A 358 -2.32 5.16 7.78
C ARG A 358 -3.67 4.58 8.19
N LEU A 359 -4.76 5.14 7.67
CA LEU A 359 -6.11 4.59 7.91
C LEU A 359 -6.22 3.18 7.35
N GLU A 360 -5.76 2.95 6.11
CA GLU A 360 -5.73 1.63 5.48
C GLU A 360 -4.89 0.63 6.31
N ASN A 361 -3.77 1.07 6.87
CA ASN A 361 -2.95 0.23 7.75
C ASN A 361 -3.69 -0.14 9.04
N LEU A 362 -4.43 0.79 9.67
CA LEU A 362 -5.23 0.49 10.86
C LEU A 362 -6.36 -0.50 10.57
N GLU A 363 -7.01 -0.36 9.42
CA GLU A 363 -8.06 -1.28 8.97
C GLU A 363 -7.50 -2.65 8.62
N GLU A 364 -6.29 -2.70 8.06
CA GLU A 364 -5.56 -3.94 7.82
C GLU A 364 -5.17 -4.64 9.14
N LEU A 365 -4.88 -3.90 10.21
CA LEU A 365 -4.65 -4.50 11.53
C LEU A 365 -5.91 -5.22 12.06
N VAL A 366 -7.09 -4.65 11.87
CA VAL A 366 -8.36 -5.31 12.22
C VAL A 366 -8.54 -6.60 11.41
N THR A 367 -8.19 -6.56 10.12
CA THR A 367 -8.22 -7.72 9.24
C THR A 367 -7.23 -8.79 9.70
N ALA A 368 -6.01 -8.41 10.09
CA ALA A 368 -5.01 -9.32 10.66
C ALA A 368 -5.52 -10.03 11.92
N CYS A 369 -6.13 -9.27 12.83
CA CYS A 369 -6.74 -9.83 14.04
C CYS A 369 -7.83 -10.88 13.73
N LYS A 370 -8.64 -10.63 12.71
CA LYS A 370 -9.71 -11.56 12.29
C LYS A 370 -9.18 -12.84 11.64
N GLN A 371 -8.07 -12.73 10.90
CA GLN A 371 -7.44 -13.87 10.22
C GLN A 371 -6.53 -14.67 11.15
N PHE A 372 -6.16 -14.10 12.29
CA PHE A 372 -5.23 -14.73 13.22
C PHE A 372 -5.81 -16.01 13.80
N ILE A 373 -5.05 -17.09 13.67
CA ILE A 373 -5.35 -18.39 14.27
C ILE A 373 -4.35 -18.59 15.38
N VAL A 374 -4.85 -18.81 16.61
CA VAL A 374 -3.99 -19.09 17.76
C VAL A 374 -3.19 -20.38 17.50
N PRO A 375 -1.84 -20.32 17.50
CA PRO A 375 -1.01 -21.51 17.34
C PRO A 375 -1.25 -22.54 18.46
N GLU A 376 -1.03 -23.83 18.17
CA GLU A 376 -1.20 -24.92 19.17
C GLU A 376 -0.33 -24.69 20.42
N GLU A 377 0.87 -24.13 20.24
CA GLU A 377 1.79 -23.81 21.34
C GLU A 377 1.30 -22.66 22.24
N ALA A 378 0.33 -21.89 21.78
CA ALA A 378 -0.23 -20.74 22.49
C ALA A 378 -1.69 -20.95 22.93
N GLU A 379 -2.23 -22.18 22.92
CA GLU A 379 -3.62 -22.49 23.29
C GLU A 379 -3.99 -22.05 24.73
N GLU A 380 -3.01 -21.98 25.64
CA GLU A 380 -3.23 -21.49 27.00
C GLU A 380 -3.32 -19.95 27.11
N MET A 381 -2.98 -19.22 26.05
CA MET A 381 -3.03 -17.76 26.01
C MET A 381 -4.42 -17.28 25.53
N THR A 382 -4.79 -16.07 25.97
CA THR A 382 -5.95 -15.41 25.33
C THR A 382 -5.61 -15.08 23.87
N PRO A 383 -6.60 -15.06 22.96
CA PRO A 383 -6.36 -14.71 21.56
C PRO A 383 -5.60 -13.38 21.41
N LEU A 384 -5.91 -12.38 22.24
CA LEU A 384 -5.21 -11.09 22.25
C LEU A 384 -3.75 -11.24 22.67
N SER A 385 -3.47 -11.99 23.74
CA SER A 385 -2.09 -12.21 24.19
C SER A 385 -1.25 -12.95 23.15
N ALA A 386 -1.82 -13.97 22.52
CA ALA A 386 -1.17 -14.73 21.46
C ALA A 386 -0.89 -13.84 20.23
N PHE A 387 -1.84 -12.99 19.83
CA PHE A 387 -1.65 -12.05 18.73
C PHE A 387 -0.57 -11.01 19.03
N LEU A 388 -0.56 -10.44 20.24
CA LEU A 388 0.47 -9.47 20.66
C LEU A 388 1.87 -10.08 20.71
N ALA A 389 1.98 -11.35 21.12
CA ALA A 389 3.24 -12.10 21.07
C ALA A 389 3.70 -12.31 19.62
N HIS A 390 2.81 -12.75 18.74
CA HIS A 390 3.08 -12.89 17.31
C HIS A 390 3.53 -11.58 16.67
N ALA A 391 2.78 -10.49 16.86
CA ALA A 391 3.15 -9.18 16.35
C ALA A 391 4.51 -8.67 16.87
N SER A 392 4.87 -9.05 18.10
CA SER A 392 6.17 -8.68 18.68
C SER A 392 7.33 -9.48 18.09
N LEU A 393 7.12 -10.76 17.79
CA LEU A 393 8.10 -11.61 17.11
C LEU A 393 8.35 -11.09 15.70
N GLU A 394 7.30 -10.84 14.93
CA GLU A 394 7.44 -10.31 13.58
C GLU A 394 8.10 -8.92 13.54
N ALA A 395 7.78 -8.05 14.49
CA ALA A 395 8.45 -6.75 14.60
C ALA A 395 9.92 -6.87 15.04
N GLY A 396 10.28 -7.94 15.74
CA GLY A 396 11.63 -8.19 16.24
C GLY A 396 12.59 -8.83 15.23
N GLU A 397 12.07 -9.47 14.18
CA GLU A 397 12.90 -10.00 13.10
C GLU A 397 13.55 -8.83 12.33
N GLN A 398 14.84 -8.97 12.00
CA GLN A 398 15.54 -7.90 11.28
C GLN A 398 15.19 -7.98 9.78
N GLN A 399 14.94 -6.81 9.17
CA GLN A 399 14.95 -6.72 7.70
C GLN A 399 16.33 -7.17 7.20
N ALA A 400 16.33 -7.82 6.02
CA ALA A 400 17.58 -8.17 5.36
C ALA A 400 18.46 -6.92 5.19
N ASP A 401 19.74 -7.05 5.54
CA ASP A 401 20.74 -6.00 5.34
C ASP A 401 20.90 -5.66 3.85
N LYS A 402 21.47 -4.47 3.55
CA LYS A 402 21.61 -4.00 2.17
C LYS A 402 22.33 -4.99 1.26
N ASP A 403 23.23 -5.75 1.81
CA ASP A 403 24.07 -6.71 1.09
C ASP A 403 23.54 -8.15 1.14
N GLN A 404 22.46 -8.41 1.87
CA GLN A 404 21.83 -9.71 1.95
C GLN A 404 20.93 -9.97 0.74
N ASP A 405 21.01 -11.20 0.20
CA ASP A 405 20.11 -11.66 -0.85
C ASP A 405 18.67 -11.76 -0.34
N ALA A 406 17.77 -10.91 -0.85
CA ALA A 406 16.41 -10.78 -0.35
C ALA A 406 15.45 -10.27 -1.42
N VAL A 407 14.19 -10.72 -1.37
CA VAL A 407 13.11 -10.22 -2.23
C VAL A 407 12.86 -8.74 -1.96
N GLN A 408 12.71 -7.94 -3.00
CA GLN A 408 12.45 -6.50 -2.89
C GLN A 408 10.94 -6.25 -2.92
N MET A 409 10.40 -5.71 -1.83
CA MET A 409 8.99 -5.37 -1.69
C MET A 409 8.82 -3.85 -1.69
N MET A 410 7.93 -3.32 -2.52
CA MET A 410 7.72 -1.87 -2.59
C MET A 410 6.40 -1.49 -3.26
N THR A 411 5.99 -0.25 -3.07
CA THR A 411 4.89 0.29 -3.89
C THR A 411 5.35 0.51 -5.34
N ILE A 412 4.41 0.45 -6.29
CA ILE A 412 4.71 0.70 -7.71
C ILE A 412 5.34 2.09 -7.89
N HIS A 413 4.93 3.10 -7.11
CA HIS A 413 5.55 4.44 -7.15
C HIS A 413 7.04 4.41 -6.78
N THR A 414 7.40 3.64 -5.78
CA THR A 414 8.79 3.51 -5.31
C THR A 414 9.66 2.75 -6.31
N ALA A 415 9.04 1.90 -7.13
CA ALA A 415 9.74 1.12 -8.15
C ALA A 415 10.19 1.96 -9.38
N LYS A 416 9.72 3.20 -9.50
CA LYS A 416 10.19 4.10 -10.59
C LYS A 416 11.70 4.26 -10.55
N GLY A 417 12.36 4.08 -11.69
CA GLY A 417 13.82 4.11 -11.83
C GLY A 417 14.54 2.80 -11.50
N LEU A 418 13.85 1.80 -10.91
CA LEU A 418 14.40 0.47 -10.63
C LEU A 418 14.06 -0.51 -11.75
N GLU A 419 14.72 -1.70 -11.72
CA GLU A 419 14.47 -2.80 -12.67
C GLU A 419 14.84 -4.14 -12.05
N PHE A 420 14.10 -5.19 -12.40
CA PHE A 420 14.27 -6.53 -11.82
C PHE A 420 14.01 -7.61 -12.88
N PRO A 421 14.81 -8.69 -12.90
CA PRO A 421 14.59 -9.84 -13.77
C PRO A 421 13.18 -10.43 -13.64
N LEU A 422 12.68 -10.56 -12.41
CA LEU A 422 11.36 -11.10 -12.07
C LEU A 422 10.54 -10.07 -11.30
N VAL A 423 9.35 -9.75 -11.80
CA VAL A 423 8.42 -8.81 -11.15
C VAL A 423 7.06 -9.46 -10.94
N PHE A 424 6.52 -9.29 -9.75
CA PHE A 424 5.13 -9.55 -9.41
C PHE A 424 4.41 -8.22 -9.19
N MET A 425 3.32 -7.98 -9.91
CA MET A 425 2.37 -6.90 -9.63
C MET A 425 1.18 -7.51 -8.91
N ALA A 426 1.09 -7.28 -7.59
CA ALA A 426 0.10 -7.88 -6.72
C ALA A 426 -1.11 -6.97 -6.50
N GLY A 427 -2.31 -7.56 -6.42
CA GLY A 427 -3.56 -6.84 -6.15
C GLY A 427 -4.02 -5.96 -7.31
N VAL A 428 -3.85 -6.44 -8.56
CA VAL A 428 -4.28 -5.71 -9.76
C VAL A 428 -5.77 -5.95 -10.02
N GLU A 429 -6.62 -5.27 -9.22
CA GLU A 429 -8.07 -5.45 -9.17
C GLU A 429 -8.82 -4.12 -9.12
N GLU A 430 -10.04 -4.08 -9.68
CA GLU A 430 -10.89 -2.89 -9.66
C GLU A 430 -11.17 -2.42 -8.23
N GLY A 431 -11.01 -1.11 -8.02
CA GLY A 431 -11.20 -0.47 -6.72
C GLY A 431 -9.95 -0.45 -5.84
N MET A 432 -8.92 -1.25 -6.17
CA MET A 432 -7.62 -1.22 -5.54
C MET A 432 -6.55 -0.68 -6.48
N PHE A 433 -6.47 -1.22 -7.69
CA PHE A 433 -5.62 -0.73 -8.76
C PHE A 433 -6.28 -0.93 -10.12
N PRO A 434 -6.96 0.10 -10.68
CA PRO A 434 -7.00 1.50 -10.21
C PRO A 434 -7.78 1.67 -8.89
N SER A 435 -7.38 2.68 -8.13
CA SER A 435 -8.02 3.02 -6.85
C SER A 435 -9.46 3.51 -7.06
N GLN A 436 -10.34 3.24 -6.10
CA GLN A 436 -11.74 3.71 -6.13
C GLN A 436 -11.86 5.24 -6.25
N MET A 437 -10.92 5.99 -5.67
CA MET A 437 -10.87 7.46 -5.73
C MET A 437 -10.61 8.02 -7.13
N THR A 438 -10.20 7.17 -8.06
CA THR A 438 -9.84 7.56 -9.43
C THR A 438 -11.04 8.03 -10.24
N ASN A 439 -12.26 7.62 -9.87
CA ASN A 439 -13.46 7.97 -10.60
C ASN A 439 -13.97 9.40 -10.31
N ASP A 440 -13.48 10.04 -9.25
CA ASP A 440 -14.00 11.31 -8.76
C ASP A 440 -13.22 12.54 -9.28
N GLU A 441 -12.02 12.34 -9.84
CA GLU A 441 -11.16 13.42 -10.30
C GLU A 441 -10.70 13.22 -11.76
N PRO A 442 -10.88 14.23 -12.65
CA PRO A 442 -10.39 14.17 -14.03
C PRO A 442 -8.85 13.95 -14.08
N GLY A 443 -8.39 13.09 -15.00
CA GLY A 443 -6.97 12.81 -15.20
C GLY A 443 -6.35 11.78 -14.26
N ARG A 444 -7.04 11.39 -13.19
CA ARG A 444 -6.51 10.37 -12.25
C ARG A 444 -6.45 8.98 -12.86
N MET A 445 -7.36 8.61 -13.74
CA MET A 445 -7.32 7.33 -14.41
C MET A 445 -6.10 7.22 -15.33
N GLU A 446 -5.75 8.30 -16.01
CA GLU A 446 -4.55 8.37 -16.83
C GLU A 446 -3.28 8.23 -15.97
N GLU A 447 -3.27 8.81 -14.76
CA GLU A 447 -2.15 8.67 -13.82
C GLU A 447 -2.02 7.23 -13.31
N GLU A 448 -3.12 6.58 -12.91
CA GLU A 448 -3.11 5.16 -12.51
C GLU A 448 -2.66 4.23 -13.66
N ARG A 449 -3.03 4.55 -14.90
CA ARG A 449 -2.58 3.79 -16.08
C ARG A 449 -1.09 4.00 -16.34
N ARG A 450 -0.55 5.22 -16.17
CA ARG A 450 0.90 5.46 -16.17
C ARG A 450 1.60 4.67 -15.07
N LEU A 451 0.99 4.58 -13.89
CA LEU A 451 1.53 3.79 -12.79
C LEU A 451 1.55 2.30 -13.15
N CYS A 452 0.51 1.78 -13.81
CA CYS A 452 0.50 0.41 -14.33
C CYS A 452 1.62 0.19 -15.36
N TYR A 453 1.76 1.10 -16.31
CA TYR A 453 2.84 1.09 -17.30
C TYR A 453 4.22 1.11 -16.64
N VAL A 454 4.43 1.95 -15.62
CA VAL A 454 5.68 1.96 -14.83
C VAL A 454 5.90 0.60 -14.20
N GLY A 455 4.91 0.02 -13.51
CA GLY A 455 5.05 -1.29 -12.87
C GLY A 455 5.43 -2.40 -13.85
N MET A 456 4.75 -2.48 -15.00
CA MET A 456 5.04 -3.47 -16.04
C MET A 456 6.46 -3.33 -16.58
N THR A 457 6.89 -2.10 -16.87
CA THR A 457 8.22 -1.81 -17.44
C THR A 457 9.38 -1.92 -16.43
N ARG A 458 9.10 -2.32 -15.17
CA ARG A 458 10.17 -2.70 -14.21
C ARG A 458 10.66 -4.11 -14.45
N ALA A 459 9.86 -4.96 -15.09
CA ALA A 459 10.23 -6.34 -15.40
C ALA A 459 11.19 -6.40 -16.59
N MET A 460 12.30 -7.12 -16.40
CA MET A 460 13.26 -7.39 -17.46
C MET A 460 12.90 -8.65 -18.25
N GLN A 461 12.65 -9.76 -17.56
CA GLN A 461 12.49 -11.09 -18.17
C GLN A 461 11.09 -11.65 -17.97
N LYS A 462 10.57 -11.66 -16.74
CA LYS A 462 9.30 -12.27 -16.40
C LYS A 462 8.43 -11.33 -15.58
N LEU A 463 7.17 -11.22 -15.99
CA LEU A 463 6.14 -10.46 -15.29
C LEU A 463 4.97 -11.38 -14.91
N TYR A 464 4.64 -11.37 -13.61
CA TYR A 464 3.40 -11.92 -13.08
C TYR A 464 2.48 -10.77 -12.67
N ILE A 465 1.22 -10.86 -13.06
CA ILE A 465 0.16 -9.97 -12.60
C ILE A 465 -0.83 -10.81 -11.81
N THR A 466 -1.07 -10.45 -10.55
CA THR A 466 -1.95 -11.22 -9.68
C THR A 466 -3.09 -10.36 -9.13
N TYR A 467 -4.22 -10.99 -8.88
CA TYR A 467 -5.38 -10.37 -8.22
C TYR A 467 -6.16 -11.42 -7.43
N ALA A 468 -6.93 -10.97 -6.43
CA ALA A 468 -7.79 -11.83 -5.64
C ALA A 468 -9.28 -11.63 -6.02
N GLU A 469 -10.04 -12.73 -6.20
CA GLU A 469 -11.48 -12.69 -6.50
C GLU A 469 -12.31 -12.24 -5.28
N SER A 470 -11.80 -12.50 -4.09
CA SER A 470 -12.35 -11.96 -2.85
C SER A 470 -11.21 -11.49 -1.95
N ARG A 471 -11.41 -10.34 -1.32
CA ARG A 471 -10.43 -9.77 -0.38
C ARG A 471 -11.14 -9.30 0.86
N ARG A 472 -10.54 -9.58 1.99
CA ARG A 472 -11.06 -9.07 3.26
C ARG A 472 -10.57 -7.65 3.47
N LEU A 473 -11.51 -6.70 3.35
CA LEU A 473 -11.24 -5.28 3.59
C LEU A 473 -12.18 -4.80 4.70
N TYR A 474 -11.64 -4.09 5.70
CA TYR A 474 -12.44 -3.57 6.82
C TYR A 474 -13.21 -4.65 7.60
N GLY A 475 -12.61 -5.84 7.72
CA GLY A 475 -13.26 -6.98 8.37
C GLY A 475 -14.41 -7.61 7.58
N GLN A 476 -14.72 -7.13 6.36
CA GLN A 476 -15.77 -7.65 5.48
C GLN A 476 -15.17 -8.29 4.23
N ASP A 477 -15.73 -9.42 3.81
CA ASP A 477 -15.33 -10.06 2.56
C ASP A 477 -15.97 -9.28 1.39
N LYS A 478 -15.13 -8.67 0.56
CA LYS A 478 -15.53 -7.97 -0.66
C LYS A 478 -15.10 -8.78 -1.87
N TYR A 479 -16.00 -8.89 -2.83
CA TYR A 479 -15.70 -9.51 -4.13
C TYR A 479 -15.10 -8.46 -5.05
N HIS A 480 -13.97 -8.81 -5.65
CA HIS A 480 -13.25 -7.99 -6.59
C HIS A 480 -13.26 -8.63 -7.98
N THR A 481 -13.10 -7.82 -8.99
CA THR A 481 -12.91 -8.26 -10.38
C THR A 481 -11.52 -7.86 -10.85
N ALA A 482 -10.99 -8.58 -11.81
CA ALA A 482 -9.73 -8.22 -12.45
C ALA A 482 -9.76 -6.77 -12.91
N SER A 483 -8.66 -6.05 -12.66
CA SER A 483 -8.46 -4.68 -13.11
C SER A 483 -8.74 -4.52 -14.61
N ARG A 484 -9.27 -3.36 -14.99
CA ARG A 484 -9.38 -2.97 -16.40
C ARG A 484 -8.04 -2.98 -17.11
N PHE A 485 -6.95 -2.72 -16.42
CA PHE A 485 -5.61 -2.75 -17.00
C PHE A 485 -5.22 -4.13 -17.50
N ILE A 486 -5.64 -5.22 -16.84
CA ILE A 486 -5.42 -6.59 -17.32
C ILE A 486 -6.18 -6.81 -18.64
N LYS A 487 -7.39 -6.25 -18.75
CA LYS A 487 -8.22 -6.39 -19.98
C LYS A 487 -7.69 -5.55 -21.14
N GLU A 488 -6.89 -4.53 -20.87
CA GLU A 488 -6.24 -3.68 -21.87
C GLU A 488 -4.99 -4.36 -22.47
N ILE A 489 -4.48 -5.45 -21.85
CA ILE A 489 -3.32 -6.21 -22.36
C ILE A 489 -3.76 -7.09 -23.54
N PRO A 490 -3.01 -7.14 -24.66
CA PRO A 490 -3.30 -8.04 -25.76
C PRO A 490 -3.29 -9.52 -25.34
N ALA A 491 -4.28 -10.28 -25.76
CA ALA A 491 -4.43 -11.69 -25.37
C ALA A 491 -3.25 -12.58 -25.78
N ASP A 492 -2.54 -12.22 -26.84
CA ASP A 492 -1.36 -12.93 -27.31
C ASP A 492 -0.07 -12.64 -26.50
N CYS A 493 -0.12 -11.68 -25.57
CA CYS A 493 0.95 -11.40 -24.63
C CYS A 493 0.74 -12.07 -23.25
N VAL A 494 -0.42 -12.71 -23.02
CA VAL A 494 -0.85 -13.17 -21.69
C VAL A 494 -1.08 -14.68 -21.70
N GLU A 495 -0.69 -15.33 -20.60
CA GLU A 495 -1.12 -16.68 -20.23
C GLU A 495 -1.88 -16.63 -18.91
N GLU A 496 -3.08 -17.20 -18.85
CA GLU A 496 -3.80 -17.40 -17.59
C GLU A 496 -3.27 -18.65 -16.91
N VAL A 497 -2.66 -18.47 -15.72
CA VAL A 497 -2.08 -19.59 -14.96
C VAL A 497 -3.16 -20.45 -14.29
N ARG A 498 -4.33 -19.83 -14.02
CA ARG A 498 -5.51 -20.51 -13.51
C ARG A 498 -6.63 -20.37 -14.51
N LEU A 499 -7.10 -21.51 -15.05
CA LEU A 499 -8.25 -21.54 -15.95
C LEU A 499 -9.51 -21.05 -15.22
N ARG A 500 -10.12 -19.98 -15.73
CA ARG A 500 -11.45 -19.55 -15.26
C ARG A 500 -12.46 -20.59 -15.72
N THR A 501 -13.08 -21.29 -14.79
CA THR A 501 -14.29 -22.04 -15.09
C THR A 501 -15.43 -21.04 -15.29
N THR A 502 -15.75 -20.73 -16.54
CA THR A 502 -16.97 -20.02 -16.87
C THR A 502 -18.15 -20.91 -16.46
N ILE A 503 -18.88 -20.51 -15.42
CA ILE A 503 -20.18 -21.11 -15.11
C ILE A 503 -21.12 -20.70 -16.23
N SER A 504 -21.20 -21.49 -17.29
CA SER A 504 -22.31 -21.41 -18.22
C SER A 504 -23.54 -21.92 -17.48
N ARG A 505 -24.52 -21.05 -17.20
CA ARG A 505 -25.84 -21.49 -16.76
C ARG A 505 -26.37 -22.47 -17.82
N PRO A 506 -26.73 -23.71 -17.48
CA PRO A 506 -27.29 -24.61 -18.46
C PRO A 506 -28.65 -24.04 -18.89
N VAL A 507 -28.71 -23.59 -20.12
CA VAL A 507 -29.99 -23.45 -20.81
C VAL A 507 -30.50 -24.89 -21.00
N HIS A 508 -31.64 -25.20 -20.36
CA HIS A 508 -32.30 -26.48 -20.54
C HIS A 508 -32.62 -26.70 -22.04
N ASN A 509 -31.73 -27.36 -22.74
CA ASN A 509 -32.08 -28.07 -23.98
C ASN A 509 -32.00 -29.57 -23.71
N ARG A 510 -33.14 -30.23 -23.75
CA ARG A 510 -33.25 -31.67 -23.74
C ARG A 510 -32.56 -32.22 -24.99
N PHE A 511 -31.86 -33.35 -24.82
CA PHE A 511 -31.17 -34.21 -25.76
C PHE A 511 -29.68 -33.90 -26.02
N SER A 512 -28.81 -34.54 -25.28
CA SER A 512 -27.98 -35.70 -25.71
C SER A 512 -26.91 -35.99 -24.65
N GLN A 513 -26.81 -37.26 -24.29
CA GLN A 513 -25.75 -37.86 -23.48
C GLN A 513 -24.39 -37.70 -24.15
N ALA A 514 -23.46 -37.06 -23.42
CA ALA A 514 -22.05 -37.30 -23.61
C ALA A 514 -21.38 -37.17 -22.23
N THR A 515 -21.05 -38.28 -21.65
CA THR A 515 -20.26 -38.45 -20.44
C THR A 515 -18.84 -37.97 -20.68
N SER A 516 -18.45 -36.86 -20.02
CA SER A 516 -17.05 -36.54 -19.85
C SER A 516 -16.62 -36.99 -18.44
N HIS A 517 -15.93 -38.12 -18.41
CA HIS A 517 -15.23 -38.58 -17.20
C HIS A 517 -14.03 -37.66 -16.91
N ALA A 518 -14.14 -36.81 -15.88
CA ALA A 518 -12.96 -36.32 -15.20
C ALA A 518 -12.44 -37.48 -14.34
N SER A 519 -11.19 -37.85 -14.53
CA SER A 519 -10.60 -39.06 -13.95
C SER A 519 -10.38 -38.93 -12.45
N PHE A 520 -10.73 -39.99 -11.75
CA PHE A 520 -10.60 -40.29 -10.34
C PHE A 520 -9.18 -40.16 -9.76
N GLU A 521 -8.16 -40.03 -10.62
CA GLU A 521 -6.75 -40.15 -10.22
C GLU A 521 -6.18 -38.90 -9.55
N ASP A 522 -6.84 -37.72 -9.62
CA ASP A 522 -6.24 -36.46 -9.17
C ASP A 522 -6.74 -35.94 -7.80
N THR A 523 -7.89 -36.36 -7.31
CA THR A 523 -8.49 -35.78 -6.09
C THR A 523 -8.68 -36.75 -4.93
N GLY A 524 -8.63 -38.06 -5.17
CA GLY A 524 -8.80 -39.10 -4.16
C GLY A 524 -10.25 -39.25 -3.60
N PHE A 525 -11.21 -38.46 -4.06
CA PHE A 525 -12.62 -38.51 -3.65
C PHE A 525 -13.56 -38.63 -4.86
N GLN A 526 -14.68 -39.35 -4.70
CA GLN A 526 -15.71 -39.51 -5.73
C GLN A 526 -16.90 -38.59 -5.49
N LEU A 527 -17.56 -38.14 -6.59
CA LEU A 527 -18.84 -37.45 -6.47
C LEU A 527 -19.88 -38.36 -5.80
N GLY A 528 -20.59 -37.84 -4.82
CA GLY A 528 -21.55 -38.60 -4.00
C GLY A 528 -20.90 -39.40 -2.86
N GLN A 529 -19.58 -39.39 -2.71
CA GLN A 529 -18.89 -40.06 -1.61
C GLN A 529 -19.15 -39.36 -0.27
N ARG A 530 -19.36 -40.13 0.77
CA ARG A 530 -19.41 -39.61 2.15
C ARG A 530 -18.02 -39.37 2.68
N VAL A 531 -17.84 -38.21 3.30
CA VAL A 531 -16.58 -37.76 3.88
C VAL A 531 -16.82 -37.15 5.26
N VAL A 532 -15.82 -37.22 6.10
CA VAL A 532 -15.84 -36.63 7.43
C VAL A 532 -14.81 -35.50 7.50
N HIS A 533 -15.24 -34.36 7.99
CA HIS A 533 -14.36 -33.22 8.27
C HIS A 533 -14.36 -32.94 9.77
N ARG A 534 -13.19 -32.81 10.38
CA ARG A 534 -13.00 -32.66 11.83
C ARG A 534 -13.88 -31.54 12.45
N LYS A 535 -14.13 -30.45 11.71
CA LYS A 535 -14.90 -29.28 12.17
C LYS A 535 -16.36 -29.29 11.71
N PHE A 536 -16.65 -29.86 10.54
CA PHE A 536 -17.98 -29.78 9.91
C PHE A 536 -18.77 -31.10 9.95
N GLY A 537 -18.19 -32.16 10.53
CA GLY A 537 -18.86 -33.46 10.63
C GLY A 537 -18.96 -34.20 9.30
N GLU A 538 -19.97 -35.08 9.21
CA GLU A 538 -20.23 -35.86 8.00
C GLU A 538 -20.89 -35.03 6.91
N GLY A 539 -20.53 -35.33 5.66
CA GLY A 539 -21.08 -34.67 4.49
C GLY A 539 -20.88 -35.49 3.21
N ILE A 540 -21.51 -35.05 2.14
CA ILE A 540 -21.47 -35.71 0.83
C ILE A 540 -20.76 -34.79 -0.18
N VAL A 541 -19.82 -35.34 -0.93
CA VAL A 541 -19.11 -34.64 -2.01
C VAL A 541 -20.07 -34.38 -3.17
N LEU A 542 -20.32 -33.09 -3.46
CA LEU A 542 -21.23 -32.66 -4.51
C LEU A 542 -20.51 -32.33 -5.82
N ASN A 543 -19.30 -31.76 -5.71
CA ASN A 543 -18.55 -31.31 -6.87
C ASN A 543 -17.06 -31.18 -6.50
N TYR A 544 -16.20 -31.15 -7.51
CA TYR A 544 -14.79 -30.82 -7.33
C TYR A 544 -14.29 -30.00 -8.51
N GLU A 545 -13.28 -29.20 -8.25
CA GLU A 545 -12.74 -28.23 -9.20
C GLU A 545 -11.22 -28.14 -9.05
N GLY A 546 -10.50 -28.13 -10.17
CA GLY A 546 -9.04 -28.09 -10.20
C GLY A 546 -8.42 -29.49 -10.10
N SER A 547 -7.08 -29.55 -10.12
CA SER A 547 -6.27 -30.77 -10.03
C SER A 547 -5.09 -30.57 -9.08
N GLY A 548 -4.58 -31.68 -8.50
CA GLY A 548 -3.42 -31.67 -7.58
C GLY A 548 -3.71 -31.05 -6.22
N GLU A 549 -2.69 -30.52 -5.56
CA GLU A 549 -2.76 -30.00 -4.19
C GLU A 549 -3.70 -28.79 -4.03
N HIS A 550 -4.01 -28.10 -5.11
CA HIS A 550 -4.93 -26.95 -5.12
C HIS A 550 -6.36 -27.30 -5.53
N ALA A 551 -6.65 -28.59 -5.74
CA ALA A 551 -8.02 -29.03 -6.03
C ALA A 551 -8.93 -28.73 -4.85
N ARG A 552 -10.14 -28.25 -5.12
CA ARG A 552 -11.19 -28.06 -4.12
C ARG A 552 -12.35 -28.96 -4.34
N VAL A 553 -12.96 -29.33 -3.23
CA VAL A 553 -14.12 -30.19 -3.19
C VAL A 553 -15.29 -29.44 -2.55
N GLN A 554 -16.45 -29.54 -3.16
CA GLN A 554 -17.68 -29.03 -2.61
C GLN A 554 -18.36 -30.16 -1.81
N VAL A 555 -18.50 -29.96 -0.52
CA VAL A 555 -19.12 -30.95 0.39
C VAL A 555 -20.37 -30.32 1.00
N ASN A 556 -21.48 -31.07 0.95
CA ASN A 556 -22.67 -30.72 1.70
C ASN A 556 -22.66 -31.45 3.04
N PHE A 557 -22.38 -30.73 4.10
CA PHE A 557 -22.38 -31.25 5.48
C PHE A 557 -23.77 -31.23 6.05
N ASP A 558 -24.12 -32.30 6.81
CA ASP A 558 -25.47 -32.50 7.33
C ASP A 558 -25.92 -31.35 8.27
N GLU A 559 -25.02 -30.78 9.08
CA GLU A 559 -25.32 -29.69 10.01
C GLU A 559 -24.91 -28.29 9.52
N PHE A 560 -23.92 -28.18 8.62
CA PHE A 560 -23.31 -26.91 8.23
C PHE A 560 -23.56 -26.49 6.78
N GLY A 561 -24.35 -27.29 6.03
CA GLY A 561 -24.69 -27.03 4.64
C GLY A 561 -23.48 -27.13 3.70
N THR A 562 -23.63 -26.58 2.50
CA THR A 562 -22.63 -26.72 1.43
C THR A 562 -21.42 -25.80 1.63
N LYS A 563 -20.20 -26.38 1.62
CA LYS A 563 -18.93 -25.69 1.74
C LYS A 563 -17.98 -26.11 0.63
N TRP A 564 -17.18 -25.17 0.13
CA TRP A 564 -16.03 -25.44 -0.69
C TRP A 564 -14.78 -25.57 0.19
N LEU A 565 -14.06 -26.66 0.03
CA LEU A 565 -12.84 -26.95 0.79
C LEU A 565 -11.68 -27.25 -0.16
N VAL A 566 -10.50 -26.70 0.13
CA VAL A 566 -9.28 -26.99 -0.61
C VAL A 566 -8.71 -28.30 -0.07
N LEU A 567 -8.48 -29.29 -0.93
CA LEU A 567 -8.08 -30.65 -0.51
C LEU A 567 -6.81 -30.69 0.31
N ALA A 568 -5.81 -29.88 -0.03
CA ALA A 568 -4.56 -29.80 0.71
C ALA A 568 -4.73 -29.44 2.20
N TYR A 569 -5.80 -28.72 2.54
CA TYR A 569 -6.04 -28.21 3.90
C TYR A 569 -7.27 -28.82 4.57
N ALA A 570 -8.14 -29.45 3.80
CA ALA A 570 -9.44 -29.89 4.27
C ALA A 570 -9.37 -31.10 5.21
N LYS A 571 -8.25 -31.83 5.26
CA LYS A 571 -8.08 -33.07 6.04
C LYS A 571 -9.37 -33.92 6.04
N LEU A 572 -9.96 -34.09 4.84
CA LEU A 572 -11.15 -34.92 4.66
C LEU A 572 -10.76 -36.39 4.74
N GLU A 573 -11.52 -37.15 5.52
CA GLU A 573 -11.38 -38.59 5.63
C GLU A 573 -12.59 -39.24 4.96
N GLN A 574 -12.42 -40.44 4.41
CA GLN A 574 -13.55 -41.21 3.90
C GLN A 574 -14.37 -41.72 5.11
N ALA A 575 -15.69 -41.55 5.06
CA ALA A 575 -16.61 -41.98 6.11
C ALA A 575 -16.87 -43.50 6.07
#